data_2e67b6e03b85660509848846b94b0995
#
_entry.id   2e67b6e03b85660509848846b94b0995
#
_cell.length_a   1.000
_cell.length_b   1.000
_cell.length_c   1.000
_cell.angle_alpha   90.00
_cell.angle_beta   90.00
_cell.angle_gamma   90.00
#
_symmetry.space_group_name_H-M   'P 1'
#
loop_
_entity.id
_entity.type
_entity.pdbx_description
1 polymer ?
#
loop_
_entity_poly.entity_id
_entity_poly.type
_entity_poly.pdbx_seq_one_letter_code
_entity_poly.pdbx_strand_id
1 'polypeptide(L)'
;FTREDYSNTKFRGSENLMDVLKHAGVEVSWYENNTGSKGVAERIKLIDLQGAQDKRYCEGGECLDQILVDSLSKELNEVAGNATIVLHMTGSHGPAYYRRYPAKYAGFKPDCRSNDFAKCSQEEIVNAYDNSILYTDYILSEVIDLLKAREDKFASAMIYMSDHGE
;
A
#
# COMPACT_ATOMS: atom_id res chain seq x y z
N PHE A 1 23.54 -5.68 -0.17
CA PHE A 1 23.77 -5.55 -1.61
C PHE A 1 24.35 -4.19 -1.93
N THR A 2 25.41 -4.14 -2.72
CA THR A 2 25.82 -2.92 -3.40
C THR A 2 25.07 -2.79 -4.73
N ARG A 3 25.04 -1.60 -5.30
CA ARG A 3 24.42 -1.33 -6.61
C ARG A 3 25.04 -2.18 -7.74
N GLU A 4 26.31 -2.52 -7.59
CA GLU A 4 27.10 -3.31 -8.54
C GLU A 4 26.79 -4.82 -8.45
N ASP A 5 26.32 -5.29 -7.28
CA ASP A 5 25.99 -6.69 -7.04
C ASP A 5 24.51 -7.02 -7.30
N TYR A 6 23.70 -6.03 -7.60
CA TYR A 6 22.26 -6.24 -7.78
C TYR A 6 21.97 -7.06 -9.04
N SER A 7 21.30 -8.17 -8.84
CA SER A 7 20.57 -8.88 -9.89
C SER A 7 19.29 -9.46 -9.30
N ASN A 8 18.24 -9.57 -10.11
CA ASN A 8 16.97 -10.13 -9.64
C ASN A 8 17.13 -11.53 -9.02
N THR A 9 18.01 -12.36 -9.58
CA THR A 9 18.26 -13.71 -9.06
C THR A 9 18.97 -13.67 -7.71
N LYS A 10 19.98 -12.82 -7.55
CA LYS A 10 20.68 -12.65 -6.26
C LYS A 10 19.76 -12.06 -5.21
N PHE A 11 18.96 -11.05 -5.58
CA PHE A 11 18.03 -10.41 -4.66
C PHE A 11 16.99 -11.41 -4.13
N ARG A 12 16.35 -12.18 -4.99
CA ARG A 12 15.38 -13.22 -4.62
C ARG A 12 15.98 -14.35 -3.82
N GLY A 13 17.23 -14.73 -4.11
CA GLY A 13 17.97 -15.76 -3.40
C GLY A 13 18.56 -15.34 -2.06
N SER A 14 18.51 -14.05 -1.72
CA SER A 14 19.09 -13.53 -0.47
C SER A 14 18.00 -13.25 0.55
N GLU A 15 18.33 -13.49 1.81
CA GLU A 15 17.46 -13.11 2.92
C GLU A 15 17.34 -11.59 3.02
N ASN A 16 16.16 -11.14 3.37
CA ASN A 16 15.82 -9.74 3.62
C ASN A 16 15.29 -9.54 5.04
N LEU A 17 14.92 -8.31 5.40
CA LEU A 17 14.44 -8.00 6.74
C LEU A 17 13.23 -8.86 7.15
N MET A 18 12.34 -9.19 6.21
CA MET A 18 11.15 -10.01 6.51
C MET A 18 11.53 -11.43 6.94
N ASP A 19 12.58 -11.99 6.31
CA ASP A 19 13.12 -13.29 6.67
C ASP A 19 13.76 -13.27 8.06
N VAL A 20 14.53 -12.22 8.35
CA VAL A 20 15.18 -12.04 9.66
C VAL A 20 14.14 -11.95 10.78
N LEU A 21 13.07 -11.16 10.59
CA LEU A 21 11.98 -11.05 11.55
C LEU A 21 11.27 -12.39 11.77
N LYS A 22 11.00 -13.12 10.69
CA LYS A 22 10.39 -14.46 10.75
C LYS A 22 11.29 -15.45 11.53
N HIS A 23 12.61 -15.44 11.28
CA HIS A 23 13.56 -16.28 12.02
C HIS A 23 13.65 -15.89 13.51
N ALA A 24 13.39 -14.62 13.85
CA ALA A 24 13.30 -14.15 15.22
C ALA A 24 11.96 -14.50 15.90
N GLY A 25 11.07 -15.25 15.23
CA GLY A 25 9.78 -15.66 15.78
C GLY A 25 8.69 -14.60 15.72
N VAL A 26 8.90 -13.55 14.91
CA VAL A 26 7.86 -12.54 14.62
C VAL A 26 6.97 -13.06 13.49
N GLU A 27 5.66 -12.97 13.67
CA GLU A 27 4.71 -13.24 12.59
C GLU A 27 4.82 -12.12 11.54
N VAL A 28 5.05 -12.49 10.26
CA VAL A 28 5.25 -11.51 9.19
C VAL A 28 4.24 -11.74 8.08
N SER A 29 3.42 -10.73 7.79
CA SER A 29 2.45 -10.74 6.71
C SER A 29 2.63 -9.53 5.79
N TRP A 30 2.38 -9.75 4.49
CA TRP A 30 2.45 -8.75 3.45
C TRP A 30 1.13 -8.69 2.70
N TYR A 31 0.45 -7.57 2.77
CA TYR A 31 -0.77 -7.28 2.03
C TYR A 31 -0.42 -6.46 0.80
N GLU A 32 -0.65 -7.06 -0.36
CA GLU A 32 -0.25 -6.50 -1.64
C GLU A 32 -1.43 -5.84 -2.36
N ASN A 33 -1.37 -4.53 -2.59
CA ASN A 33 -2.33 -3.80 -3.42
C ASN A 33 -1.63 -2.95 -4.50
N ASN A 34 -0.39 -3.32 -4.87
CA ASN A 34 0.39 -2.66 -5.91
C ASN A 34 0.78 -3.68 -7.00
N THR A 35 1.92 -3.56 -7.62
CA THR A 35 2.39 -4.41 -8.73
C THR A 35 3.28 -5.57 -8.28
N GLY A 36 3.03 -6.11 -7.09
CA GLY A 36 3.73 -7.24 -6.49
C GLY A 36 4.92 -6.84 -5.63
N SER A 37 5.29 -7.72 -4.69
CA SER A 37 6.35 -7.49 -3.68
C SER A 37 7.77 -7.45 -4.25
N LYS A 38 7.96 -7.60 -5.56
CA LYS A 38 9.25 -7.67 -6.27
C LYS A 38 10.22 -8.72 -5.70
N GLY A 39 9.69 -9.74 -5.04
CA GLY A 39 10.46 -10.82 -4.43
C GLY A 39 10.74 -10.66 -2.93
N VAL A 40 10.36 -9.55 -2.33
CA VAL A 40 10.57 -9.31 -0.89
C VAL A 40 9.73 -10.25 -0.03
N ALA A 41 8.51 -10.58 -0.44
CA ALA A 41 7.56 -11.37 0.33
C ALA A 41 7.52 -12.86 -0.07
N GLU A 42 8.50 -13.37 -0.84
CA GLU A 42 8.46 -14.76 -1.35
C GLU A 42 8.48 -15.85 -0.25
N ARG A 43 8.99 -15.53 0.93
CA ARG A 43 9.21 -16.50 2.03
C ARG A 43 8.36 -16.24 3.27
N ILE A 44 7.41 -15.31 3.17
CA ILE A 44 6.48 -14.94 4.23
C ILE A 44 5.03 -15.07 3.77
N LYS A 45 4.07 -14.83 4.66
CA LYS A 45 2.64 -14.81 4.33
C LYS A 45 2.35 -13.63 3.38
N LEU A 46 2.03 -13.90 2.13
CA LEU A 46 1.65 -12.93 1.11
C LEU A 46 0.14 -13.03 0.84
N ILE A 47 -0.56 -11.94 0.97
CA ILE A 47 -1.97 -11.78 0.64
C ILE A 47 -2.08 -10.80 -0.53
N ASP A 48 -2.33 -11.34 -1.72
CA ASP A 48 -2.52 -10.52 -2.93
C ASP A 48 -3.98 -10.05 -3.01
N LEU A 49 -4.15 -8.74 -2.94
CA LEU A 49 -5.44 -8.06 -3.03
C LEU A 49 -5.71 -7.50 -4.44
N GLN A 50 -4.72 -7.55 -5.33
CA GLN A 50 -4.93 -7.21 -6.74
C GLN A 50 -5.93 -8.20 -7.36
N GLY A 51 -6.90 -7.67 -8.07
CA GLY A 51 -7.95 -8.51 -8.65
C GLY A 51 -8.95 -9.09 -7.64
N ALA A 52 -8.91 -8.64 -6.39
CA ALA A 52 -9.97 -8.94 -5.43
C ALA A 52 -11.34 -8.57 -6.01
N GLN A 53 -12.34 -9.43 -5.78
CA GLN A 53 -13.69 -9.21 -6.30
C GLN A 53 -14.56 -8.33 -5.38
N ASP A 54 -13.93 -7.49 -4.57
CA ASP A 54 -14.63 -6.59 -3.65
C ASP A 54 -15.14 -5.34 -4.38
N LYS A 55 -16.42 -5.39 -4.76
CA LYS A 55 -17.07 -4.29 -5.51
C LYS A 55 -17.13 -2.96 -4.76
N ARG A 56 -16.83 -2.93 -3.46
CA ARG A 56 -16.77 -1.68 -2.68
C ARG A 56 -15.56 -0.85 -3.06
N TYR A 57 -14.46 -1.51 -3.41
CA TYR A 57 -13.15 -0.88 -3.59
C TYR A 57 -12.51 -1.15 -4.95
N CYS A 58 -12.94 -2.20 -5.66
CA CYS A 58 -12.25 -2.70 -6.84
C CYS A 58 -13.04 -2.44 -8.13
N GLU A 59 -12.37 -1.87 -9.14
CA GLU A 59 -12.89 -1.65 -10.47
C GLU A 59 -11.77 -1.83 -11.51
N GLY A 60 -12.06 -2.57 -12.60
CA GLY A 60 -11.13 -2.74 -13.71
C GLY A 60 -9.81 -3.43 -13.35
N GLY A 61 -9.81 -4.30 -12.33
CA GLY A 61 -8.63 -5.04 -11.88
C GLY A 61 -7.73 -4.29 -10.90
N GLU A 62 -8.09 -3.06 -10.51
CA GLU A 62 -7.38 -2.26 -9.51
C GLU A 62 -8.30 -1.99 -8.31
N CYS A 63 -7.73 -1.91 -7.11
CA CYS A 63 -8.48 -1.64 -5.90
C CYS A 63 -7.97 -0.37 -5.20
N LEU A 64 -8.89 0.38 -4.61
CA LEU A 64 -8.54 1.48 -3.71
C LEU A 64 -7.85 0.94 -2.45
N ASP A 65 -6.89 1.67 -1.89
CA ASP A 65 -6.12 1.26 -0.71
C ASP A 65 -6.95 1.08 0.58
N GLN A 66 -8.22 1.46 0.58
CA GLN A 66 -9.15 1.11 1.67
C GLN A 66 -9.24 -0.40 1.90
N ILE A 67 -9.01 -1.22 0.89
CA ILE A 67 -8.99 -2.68 1.03
C ILE A 67 -7.87 -3.15 1.98
N LEU A 68 -6.75 -2.42 2.05
CA LEU A 68 -5.65 -2.69 2.99
C LEU A 68 -6.07 -2.41 4.44
N VAL A 69 -6.84 -1.34 4.66
CA VAL A 69 -7.37 -0.98 5.99
C VAL A 69 -8.33 -2.06 6.49
N ASP A 70 -9.26 -2.51 5.63
CA ASP A 70 -10.18 -3.61 5.96
C ASP A 70 -9.43 -4.91 6.26
N SER A 71 -8.36 -5.18 5.51
CA SER A 71 -7.53 -6.37 5.70
C SER A 71 -6.73 -6.29 7.00
N LEU A 72 -6.12 -5.13 7.30
CA LEU A 72 -5.45 -4.88 8.57
C LEU A 72 -6.40 -5.07 9.75
N SER A 73 -7.62 -4.54 9.67
CA SER A 73 -8.62 -4.67 10.74
C SER A 73 -8.94 -6.14 11.05
N LYS A 74 -8.98 -7.01 10.04
CA LYS A 74 -9.17 -8.45 10.22
C LYS A 74 -7.94 -9.10 10.85
N GLU A 75 -6.75 -8.85 10.29
CA GLU A 75 -5.48 -9.40 10.78
C GLU A 75 -5.26 -9.06 12.26
N LEU A 76 -5.51 -7.82 12.69
CA LEU A 76 -5.37 -7.38 14.08
C LEU A 76 -6.30 -8.12 15.07
N ASN A 77 -7.35 -8.78 14.60
CA ASN A 77 -8.18 -9.63 15.44
C ASN A 77 -7.59 -11.04 15.63
N GLU A 78 -6.70 -11.47 14.73
CA GLU A 78 -6.10 -12.80 14.67
C GLU A 78 -4.69 -12.83 15.29
N VAL A 79 -3.97 -11.70 15.30
CA VAL A 79 -2.63 -11.59 15.88
C VAL A 79 -2.65 -11.95 17.35
N ALA A 80 -1.81 -12.91 17.74
CA ALA A 80 -1.69 -13.39 19.13
C ALA A 80 -0.35 -13.03 19.81
N GLY A 81 0.65 -12.60 19.03
CA GLY A 81 2.00 -12.31 19.51
C GLY A 81 2.64 -11.12 18.82
N ASN A 82 3.96 -11.13 18.71
CA ASN A 82 4.68 -10.10 17.97
C ASN A 82 4.45 -10.28 16.46
N ALA A 83 4.01 -9.23 15.81
CA ALA A 83 3.73 -9.25 14.36
C ALA A 83 4.32 -8.03 13.64
N THR A 84 4.70 -8.24 12.39
CA THR A 84 5.03 -7.19 11.43
C THR A 84 4.11 -7.34 10.24
N ILE A 85 3.30 -6.33 9.99
CA ILE A 85 2.32 -6.30 8.91
C ILE A 85 2.72 -5.23 7.91
N VAL A 86 2.99 -5.63 6.68
CA VAL A 86 3.31 -4.72 5.59
C VAL A 86 2.06 -4.47 4.76
N LEU A 87 1.72 -3.20 4.57
CA LEU A 87 0.64 -2.75 3.71
C LEU A 87 1.25 -2.10 2.47
N HIS A 88 1.34 -2.85 1.38
CA HIS A 88 1.93 -2.35 0.13
C HIS A 88 0.86 -1.64 -0.71
N MET A 89 0.82 -0.33 -0.56
CA MET A 89 -0.17 0.54 -1.15
C MET A 89 0.09 0.78 -2.64
N THR A 90 -0.97 1.02 -3.41
CA THR A 90 -0.86 1.67 -4.72
C THR A 90 -0.54 3.16 -4.55
N GLY A 91 -1.09 3.78 -3.51
CA GLY A 91 -0.83 5.18 -3.17
C GLY A 91 -1.14 6.13 -4.32
N SER A 92 -0.20 7.02 -4.62
CA SER A 92 -0.31 8.03 -5.68
C SER A 92 0.34 7.58 -6.99
N HIS A 93 0.42 6.28 -7.28
CA HIS A 93 1.08 5.76 -8.47
C HIS A 93 0.37 6.17 -9.77
N GLY A 94 1.11 6.86 -10.65
CA GLY A 94 0.63 7.30 -11.96
C GLY A 94 0.60 6.21 -13.05
N PRO A 95 0.20 6.59 -14.27
CA PRO A 95 -0.31 7.90 -14.69
C PRO A 95 -1.81 8.13 -14.40
N ALA A 96 -2.55 7.09 -13.99
CA ALA A 96 -4.00 7.16 -13.78
C ALA A 96 -4.36 7.65 -12.37
N TYR A 97 -3.85 8.81 -11.94
CA TYR A 97 -4.08 9.33 -10.58
C TYR A 97 -5.55 9.37 -10.19
N TYR A 98 -6.46 9.70 -11.12
CA TYR A 98 -7.90 9.77 -10.87
C TYR A 98 -8.54 8.44 -10.43
N ARG A 99 -7.84 7.32 -10.56
CA ARG A 99 -8.25 6.00 -10.06
C ARG A 99 -7.79 5.72 -8.64
N ARG A 100 -6.93 6.57 -8.08
CA ARG A 100 -6.31 6.37 -6.76
C ARG A 100 -7.19 6.87 -5.61
N TYR A 101 -8.26 7.59 -5.91
CA TYR A 101 -9.17 8.15 -4.91
C TYR A 101 -10.64 8.07 -5.35
N PRO A 102 -11.57 7.85 -4.41
CA PRO A 102 -13.00 7.95 -4.72
C PRO A 102 -13.43 9.41 -4.85
N ALA A 103 -14.55 9.65 -5.52
CA ALA A 103 -15.06 11.00 -5.86
C ALA A 103 -15.16 11.96 -4.67
N LYS A 104 -15.43 11.46 -3.46
CA LYS A 104 -15.49 12.27 -2.23
C LYS A 104 -14.16 12.92 -1.84
N TYR A 105 -13.02 12.41 -2.35
CA TYR A 105 -11.68 12.96 -2.13
C TYR A 105 -11.17 13.78 -3.31
N ALA A 106 -11.98 14.02 -4.34
CA ALA A 106 -11.64 14.92 -5.44
C ALA A 106 -11.86 16.39 -5.01
N GLY A 107 -11.07 16.87 -4.05
CA GLY A 107 -11.16 18.23 -3.50
C GLY A 107 -10.53 19.29 -4.41
N PHE A 108 -9.48 18.94 -5.12
CA PHE A 108 -8.81 19.82 -6.09
C PHE A 108 -9.41 19.65 -7.49
N LYS A 109 -9.85 20.74 -8.10
CA LYS A 109 -10.59 20.73 -9.37
C LYS A 109 -10.14 21.87 -10.28
N PRO A 110 -10.22 21.70 -11.63
CA PRO A 110 -10.54 20.46 -12.34
C PRO A 110 -9.43 19.41 -12.16
N ASP A 111 -9.77 18.11 -12.22
CA ASP A 111 -8.81 17.00 -12.11
C ASP A 111 -8.72 16.18 -13.40
N CYS A 112 -7.52 15.78 -13.79
CA CYS A 112 -7.28 14.96 -14.98
C CYS A 112 -7.92 13.57 -14.82
N ARG A 113 -8.83 13.21 -15.73
CA ARG A 113 -9.53 11.93 -15.76
C ARG A 113 -9.03 11.01 -16.88
N SER A 114 -7.75 11.14 -17.22
CA SER A 114 -7.10 10.37 -18.27
C SER A 114 -5.76 9.81 -17.80
N ASN A 115 -5.37 8.65 -18.29
CA ASN A 115 -4.01 8.14 -18.20
C ASN A 115 -3.09 8.67 -19.31
N ASP A 116 -3.65 9.41 -20.26
CA ASP A 116 -2.93 10.13 -21.31
C ASP A 116 -2.83 11.60 -20.92
N PHE A 117 -1.71 12.02 -20.37
CA PHE A 117 -1.47 13.37 -19.88
C PHE A 117 -1.55 14.44 -20.97
N ALA A 118 -1.36 14.06 -22.25
CA ALA A 118 -1.53 15.01 -23.38
C ALA A 118 -2.96 15.52 -23.52
N LYS A 119 -3.93 14.87 -22.87
CA LYS A 119 -5.35 15.28 -22.88
C LYS A 119 -5.75 16.21 -21.73
N CYS A 120 -4.81 16.51 -20.83
CA CYS A 120 -5.05 17.31 -19.64
C CYS A 120 -4.09 18.50 -19.59
N SER A 121 -4.53 19.58 -18.98
CA SER A 121 -3.62 20.67 -18.60
C SER A 121 -2.71 20.24 -17.46
N GLN A 122 -1.61 20.98 -17.26
CA GLN A 122 -0.71 20.74 -16.13
C GLN A 122 -1.44 20.90 -14.78
N GLU A 123 -2.33 21.88 -14.67
CA GLU A 123 -3.14 22.10 -13.47
C GLU A 123 -4.03 20.89 -13.16
N GLU A 124 -4.70 20.33 -14.16
CA GLU A 124 -5.54 19.15 -13.98
C GLU A 124 -4.74 17.93 -13.52
N ILE A 125 -3.51 17.75 -14.03
CA ILE A 125 -2.62 16.66 -13.64
C ILE A 125 -2.19 16.83 -12.17
N VAL A 126 -1.75 18.03 -11.78
CA VAL A 126 -1.37 18.35 -10.42
C VAL A 126 -2.55 18.14 -9.46
N ASN A 127 -3.73 18.66 -9.79
CA ASN A 127 -4.94 18.48 -9.00
C ASN A 127 -5.31 17.00 -8.81
N ALA A 128 -5.17 16.17 -9.85
CA ALA A 128 -5.41 14.73 -9.75
C ALA A 128 -4.39 14.04 -8.85
N TYR A 129 -3.12 14.43 -8.91
CA TYR A 129 -2.06 13.95 -8.03
C TYR A 129 -2.33 14.38 -6.57
N ASP A 130 -2.62 15.64 -6.31
CA ASP A 130 -2.90 16.17 -4.98
C ASP A 130 -4.12 15.48 -4.33
N ASN A 131 -5.16 15.18 -5.13
CA ASN A 131 -6.28 14.39 -4.65
C ASN A 131 -5.86 12.96 -4.24
N SER A 132 -4.92 12.35 -4.94
CA SER A 132 -4.39 11.03 -4.57
C SER A 132 -3.57 11.08 -3.28
N ILE A 133 -2.81 12.15 -3.06
CA ILE A 133 -2.10 12.39 -1.78
C ILE A 133 -3.09 12.60 -0.64
N LEU A 134 -4.13 13.41 -0.84
CA LEU A 134 -5.19 13.62 0.13
C LEU A 134 -5.85 12.30 0.56
N TYR A 135 -6.07 11.40 -0.40
CA TYR A 135 -6.63 10.09 -0.08
C TYR A 135 -5.62 9.17 0.61
N THR A 136 -4.35 9.22 0.25
CA THR A 136 -3.28 8.49 0.95
C THR A 136 -3.21 8.93 2.42
N ASP A 137 -3.25 10.23 2.70
CA ASP A 137 -3.28 10.77 4.07
C ASP A 137 -4.50 10.23 4.85
N TYR A 138 -5.67 10.20 4.23
CA TYR A 138 -6.85 9.59 4.83
C TYR A 138 -6.64 8.10 5.18
N ILE A 139 -6.08 7.30 4.27
CA ILE A 139 -5.80 5.87 4.52
C ILE A 139 -4.83 5.71 5.69
N LEU A 140 -3.78 6.53 5.76
CA LEU A 140 -2.85 6.51 6.88
C LEU A 140 -3.54 6.86 8.20
N SER A 141 -4.46 7.83 8.21
CA SER A 141 -5.24 8.17 9.41
C SER A 141 -6.11 7.00 9.87
N GLU A 142 -6.77 6.28 8.95
CA GLU A 142 -7.56 5.09 9.27
C GLU A 142 -6.69 3.97 9.91
N VAL A 143 -5.48 3.76 9.38
CA VAL A 143 -4.52 2.81 9.97
C VAL A 143 -4.13 3.23 11.39
N ILE A 144 -3.82 4.51 11.61
CA ILE A 144 -3.49 5.06 12.93
C ILE A 144 -4.64 4.84 13.91
N ASP A 145 -5.88 5.12 13.50
CA ASP A 145 -7.04 4.97 14.34
C ASP A 145 -7.32 3.49 14.67
N LEU A 146 -7.11 2.58 13.72
CA LEU A 146 -7.17 1.13 13.98
C LEU A 146 -6.15 0.68 15.03
N LEU A 147 -4.92 1.18 14.97
CA LEU A 147 -3.87 0.84 15.93
C LEU A 147 -4.20 1.41 17.32
N LYS A 148 -4.64 2.67 17.40
CA LYS A 148 -5.08 3.31 18.65
C LYS A 148 -6.24 2.57 19.28
N ALA A 149 -7.22 2.13 18.50
CA ALA A 149 -8.37 1.38 19.01
C ALA A 149 -8.00 0.01 19.63
N ARG A 150 -6.73 -0.39 19.57
CA ARG A 150 -6.22 -1.66 20.10
C ARG A 150 -5.02 -1.50 21.05
N GLU A 151 -4.83 -0.30 21.59
CA GLU A 151 -3.76 0.00 22.55
C GLU A 151 -3.83 -0.86 23.84
N ASP A 152 -5.02 -1.37 24.17
CA ASP A 152 -5.23 -2.29 25.27
C ASP A 152 -4.64 -3.69 25.01
N LYS A 153 -4.40 -4.06 23.75
CA LYS A 153 -3.88 -5.37 23.34
C LYS A 153 -2.45 -5.33 22.85
N PHE A 154 -2.06 -4.26 22.16
CA PHE A 154 -0.79 -4.17 21.46
C PHE A 154 -0.05 -2.86 21.76
N ALA A 155 1.26 -2.96 21.99
CA ALA A 155 2.16 -1.83 21.83
C ALA A 155 2.52 -1.73 20.34
N SER A 156 1.96 -0.74 19.64
CA SER A 156 2.07 -0.62 18.19
C SER A 156 3.02 0.50 17.77
N ALA A 157 3.71 0.30 16.66
CA ALA A 157 4.43 1.34 15.94
C ALA A 157 4.06 1.28 14.45
N MET A 158 3.97 2.43 13.80
CA MET A 158 3.74 2.55 12.36
C MET A 158 4.90 3.29 11.71
N ILE A 159 5.35 2.78 10.57
CA ILE A 159 6.33 3.46 9.72
C ILE A 159 5.69 3.58 8.34
N TYR A 160 5.63 4.79 7.81
CA TYR A 160 5.25 5.06 6.43
C TYR A 160 6.43 5.58 5.64
N MET A 161 6.58 5.08 4.43
CA MET A 161 7.65 5.52 3.52
C MET A 161 7.16 5.38 2.08
N SER A 162 7.32 6.44 1.29
CA SER A 162 7.22 6.36 -0.16
C SER A 162 8.54 5.85 -0.73
N ASP A 163 8.49 5.00 -1.75
CA ASP A 163 9.69 4.47 -2.43
C ASP A 163 10.29 5.50 -3.41
N HIS A 164 9.48 6.44 -3.90
CA HIS A 164 9.90 7.59 -4.71
C HIS A 164 8.83 8.70 -4.70
N GLY A 165 9.17 9.87 -5.22
CA GLY A 165 8.24 10.94 -5.58
C GLY A 165 7.88 10.91 -7.07
N GLU A 166 6.89 11.70 -7.45
CA GLU A 166 6.45 11.91 -8.85
C GLU A 166 6.83 13.31 -9.35
#